data_4099ee95a971e5a644f8932c6b1be0c9
#
_entry.id   4099ee95a971e5a644f8932c6b1be0c9
#
_cell.length_a   1.000
_cell.length_b   1.000
_cell.length_c   1.000
_cell.angle_alpha   90.00
_cell.angle_beta   90.00
_cell.angle_gamma   90.00
#
_symmetry.space_group_name_H-M   'P 1'
#
loop_
_entity.id
_entity.type
_entity.pdbx_description
1 polymer ?
#
loop_
_entity_poly.entity_id
_entity_poly.type
_entity_poly.pdbx_seq_one_letter_code
_entity_poly.pdbx_strand_id
1 'polypeptide(L)'
;MDRGLAKMARVSGRDVDFASLRHQHIGARVPVAWLESNETSCILYTSGTTGKPKGVQRDVGGYAVALATSMDTIFGGKAGSVFFCASDIGWVVGHSYIVYAPLLAGMATIVYEGLPTWPDCGVWWKIVEKYQVSRMFSAPTAIRVLKKFPTAEIRKHDLSSLEVLYLAGEPLDEPTASWVSNTLDVPVIDNYWQTESGWPIMAIARGLDDRPTRLGSPGVPMYGYNVQLLNEVTGEPCGVNEKGMLVVEGPLPPGCIQTIWGDDGRFVKTYWSLFSRPVYATFDWGIRDADGYHFILGRTDDVINVAGHRLGTREIEESISSHPGVAEVAVVGVKDALKGQVAVAFVIPKESDSLEDRDVAHSQEKAIMALVDSQIGNFGRPAHVWFVSQLPKTRSGKMLRRTIQAICEGRDPGDLTTIDDPASLDQIRQAMEE
;
A
#
# COMPACT_ATOMS: atom_id res chain seq x y z
N MET A 1 12.13 20.31 -15.29
CA MET A 1 12.89 19.70 -16.43
C MET A 1 11.93 19.57 -17.60
N ASP A 2 12.27 20.19 -18.73
CA ASP A 2 11.46 20.05 -19.94
C ASP A 2 11.86 18.75 -20.66
N ARG A 3 10.90 17.86 -20.87
CA ARG A 3 11.10 16.56 -21.53
C ARG A 3 10.55 16.50 -22.95
N GLY A 4 10.01 17.62 -23.44
CA GLY A 4 9.43 17.72 -24.77
C GLY A 4 8.12 16.94 -24.95
N LEU A 5 7.52 16.42 -23.88
CA LEU A 5 6.27 15.63 -23.92
C LEU A 5 5.04 16.52 -24.05
N ALA A 6 5.12 17.74 -23.51
CA ALA A 6 4.06 18.74 -23.61
C ALA A 6 4.65 20.16 -23.63
N LYS A 7 3.93 21.13 -24.19
CA LYS A 7 4.33 22.53 -24.18
C LYS A 7 4.19 23.07 -22.75
N MET A 8 5.31 23.42 -22.13
CA MET A 8 5.33 24.02 -20.78
C MET A 8 5.14 25.56 -20.88
N ALA A 9 4.28 26.09 -20.02
CA ALA A 9 4.25 27.53 -19.75
C ALA A 9 5.47 27.89 -18.88
N ARG A 10 6.27 28.86 -19.31
CA ARG A 10 7.44 29.35 -18.57
C ARG A 10 7.20 30.78 -18.11
N VAL A 11 7.53 31.06 -16.87
CA VAL A 11 7.49 32.39 -16.27
C VAL A 11 8.90 32.92 -16.22
N SER A 12 9.15 34.03 -16.98
CA SER A 12 10.46 34.69 -17.03
C SER A 12 10.88 35.16 -15.64
N GLY A 13 12.14 34.95 -15.29
CA GLY A 13 12.72 35.32 -13.99
C GLY A 13 12.44 34.36 -12.85
N ARG A 14 11.49 33.39 -13.00
CA ARG A 14 11.22 32.35 -12.04
C ARG A 14 11.70 30.98 -12.53
N ASP A 15 11.37 30.63 -13.76
CA ASP A 15 11.61 29.30 -14.29
C ASP A 15 12.93 29.25 -15.04
N VAL A 16 13.79 28.33 -14.65
CA VAL A 16 15.10 28.11 -15.26
C VAL A 16 15.13 26.80 -16.05
N ASP A 17 15.92 26.79 -17.14
CA ASP A 17 16.11 25.55 -17.88
C ASP A 17 17.14 24.64 -17.19
N PHE A 18 16.66 23.52 -16.72
CA PHE A 18 17.50 22.54 -16.02
C PHE A 18 18.63 21.98 -16.89
N ALA A 19 18.39 21.77 -18.18
CA ALA A 19 19.42 21.23 -19.08
C ALA A 19 20.58 22.21 -19.23
N SER A 20 20.28 23.48 -19.37
CA SER A 20 21.27 24.58 -19.46
C SER A 20 22.05 24.71 -18.16
N LEU A 21 21.37 24.72 -17.00
CA LEU A 21 22.05 24.77 -15.70
C LEU A 21 22.96 23.55 -15.49
N ARG A 22 22.46 22.35 -15.76
CA ARG A 22 23.26 21.14 -15.64
C ARG A 22 24.50 21.21 -16.52
N HIS A 23 24.39 21.70 -17.76
CA HIS A 23 25.52 21.83 -18.67
C HIS A 23 26.59 22.81 -18.13
N GLN A 24 26.16 23.94 -17.55
CA GLN A 24 27.05 24.95 -16.95
C GLN A 24 27.81 24.42 -15.73
N HIS A 25 27.25 23.41 -15.02
CA HIS A 25 27.79 22.87 -13.78
C HIS A 25 28.35 21.45 -13.90
N ILE A 26 28.56 20.94 -15.13
CA ILE A 26 29.24 19.66 -15.34
C ILE A 26 30.67 19.74 -14.76
N GLY A 27 30.98 18.79 -13.87
CA GLY A 27 32.27 18.72 -13.20
C GLY A 27 32.44 19.66 -11.99
N ALA A 28 31.42 20.44 -11.63
CA ALA A 28 31.44 21.24 -10.41
C ALA A 28 31.51 20.32 -9.17
N ARG A 29 32.42 20.65 -8.25
CA ARG A 29 32.50 19.96 -6.96
C ARG A 29 31.75 20.75 -5.90
N VAL A 30 30.70 20.19 -5.37
CA VAL A 30 29.93 20.78 -4.25
C VAL A 30 30.39 20.10 -2.97
N PRO A 31 30.83 20.83 -1.95
CA PRO A 31 31.19 20.26 -0.66
C PRO A 31 29.97 19.57 -0.04
N VAL A 32 30.20 18.42 0.58
CA VAL A 32 29.16 17.72 1.36
C VAL A 32 28.90 18.52 2.63
N ALA A 33 27.62 18.84 2.89
CA ALA A 33 27.23 19.37 4.18
C ALA A 33 27.19 18.23 5.20
N TRP A 34 27.97 18.35 6.26
CA TRP A 34 27.96 17.44 7.38
C TRP A 34 26.82 17.85 8.32
N LEU A 35 25.92 16.92 8.60
CA LEU A 35 24.75 17.11 9.44
C LEU A 35 24.87 16.25 10.70
N GLU A 36 24.25 16.70 11.78
CA GLU A 36 24.04 15.86 12.94
C GLU A 36 23.02 14.78 12.62
N SER A 37 23.17 13.60 13.25
CA SER A 37 22.32 12.43 12.92
C SER A 37 20.83 12.65 13.17
N ASN A 38 20.48 13.55 14.08
CA ASN A 38 19.09 13.88 14.43
C ASN A 38 18.52 15.08 13.64
N GLU A 39 19.31 15.70 12.74
CA GLU A 39 18.77 16.71 11.85
C GLU A 39 17.76 16.13 10.86
N THR A 40 16.80 16.94 10.43
CA THR A 40 15.74 16.51 9.51
C THR A 40 16.31 16.23 8.13
N SER A 41 16.08 15.00 7.63
CA SER A 41 16.43 14.61 6.26
C SER A 41 15.33 14.96 5.27
N CYS A 42 14.10 14.62 5.61
CA CYS A 42 12.96 14.83 4.73
C CYS A 42 11.65 14.95 5.50
N ILE A 43 10.68 15.58 4.83
CA ILE A 43 9.30 15.68 5.29
C ILE A 43 8.43 15.16 4.16
N LEU A 44 7.68 14.08 4.41
CA LEU A 44 6.76 13.51 3.45
C LEU A 44 5.32 13.72 3.91
N TYR A 45 4.54 14.45 3.12
CA TYR A 45 3.14 14.68 3.41
C TYR A 45 2.28 13.47 3.04
N THR A 46 1.38 13.12 3.94
CA THR A 46 0.41 12.04 3.75
C THR A 46 -0.98 12.49 4.20
N SER A 47 -2.02 11.90 3.62
CA SER A 47 -3.39 12.17 4.04
C SER A 47 -3.58 11.80 5.50
N GLY A 48 -4.05 12.77 6.30
CA GLY A 48 -4.34 12.54 7.72
C GLY A 48 -5.74 11.94 7.93
N THR A 49 -5.91 11.14 8.98
CA THR A 49 -7.23 10.66 9.43
C THR A 49 -8.18 11.81 9.81
N THR A 50 -7.65 12.99 10.11
CA THR A 50 -8.38 14.19 10.52
C THR A 50 -8.63 15.21 9.40
N GLY A 51 -8.48 14.81 8.13
CA GLY A 51 -8.74 15.66 6.96
C GLY A 51 -7.60 16.57 6.51
N LYS A 52 -6.72 17.05 7.41
CA LYS A 52 -5.55 17.85 7.01
C LYS A 52 -4.34 16.95 6.79
N PRO A 53 -3.61 17.11 5.67
CA PRO A 53 -2.34 16.41 5.45
C PRO A 53 -1.39 16.62 6.62
N LYS A 54 -0.57 15.61 6.91
CA LYS A 54 0.46 15.64 7.95
C LYS A 54 1.83 15.41 7.32
N GLY A 55 2.80 16.26 7.66
CA GLY A 55 4.19 16.12 7.23
C GLY A 55 4.93 15.15 8.15
N VAL A 56 5.19 13.94 7.68
CA VAL A 56 5.99 12.94 8.43
C VAL A 56 7.46 13.33 8.32
N GLN A 57 8.04 13.74 9.44
CA GLN A 57 9.44 14.16 9.53
C GLN A 57 10.35 13.00 9.95
N ARG A 58 11.51 12.87 9.29
CA ARG A 58 12.56 11.90 9.62
C ARG A 58 13.91 12.56 9.75
N ASP A 59 14.76 11.97 10.59
CA ASP A 59 16.14 12.34 10.74
C ASP A 59 17.05 11.74 9.65
N VAL A 60 18.28 12.26 9.58
CA VAL A 60 19.30 11.80 8.62
C VAL A 60 19.88 10.45 9.06
N GLY A 61 20.37 10.37 10.29
CA GLY A 61 21.14 9.23 10.78
C GLY A 61 20.30 8.00 11.00
N GLY A 62 19.16 8.15 11.70
CA GLY A 62 18.26 7.03 11.97
C GLY A 62 17.67 6.45 10.68
N TYR A 63 17.29 7.31 9.72
CA TYR A 63 16.75 6.85 8.44
C TYR A 63 17.81 6.11 7.62
N ALA A 64 19.04 6.63 7.55
CA ALA A 64 20.15 5.96 6.85
C ALA A 64 20.48 4.58 7.45
N VAL A 65 20.55 4.48 8.79
CA VAL A 65 20.80 3.21 9.50
C VAL A 65 19.69 2.20 9.22
N ALA A 66 18.42 2.63 9.34
CA ALA A 66 17.27 1.75 9.09
C ALA A 66 17.26 1.22 7.66
N LEU A 67 17.51 2.09 6.68
CA LEU A 67 17.51 1.71 5.27
C LEU A 67 18.67 0.77 4.93
N ALA A 68 19.89 1.07 5.40
CA ALA A 68 21.05 0.19 5.20
C ALA A 68 20.79 -1.19 5.83
N THR A 69 20.30 -1.22 7.08
CA THR A 69 19.98 -2.46 7.79
C THR A 69 18.88 -3.25 7.08
N SER A 70 17.83 -2.58 6.61
CA SER A 70 16.73 -3.26 5.89
C SER A 70 17.19 -3.87 4.58
N MET A 71 18.10 -3.23 3.85
CA MET A 71 18.66 -3.79 2.62
C MET A 71 19.46 -5.07 2.88
N ASP A 72 20.23 -5.11 3.95
CA ASP A 72 20.98 -6.29 4.34
C ASP A 72 20.06 -7.40 4.89
N THR A 73 19.25 -7.09 5.88
CA THR A 73 18.51 -8.09 6.65
C THR A 73 17.22 -8.55 5.97
N ILE A 74 16.44 -7.64 5.39
CA ILE A 74 15.14 -7.95 4.77
C ILE A 74 15.33 -8.32 3.31
N PHE A 75 15.99 -7.43 2.55
CA PHE A 75 16.08 -7.58 1.11
C PHE A 75 17.29 -8.44 0.67
N GLY A 76 18.22 -8.77 1.56
CA GLY A 76 19.42 -9.53 1.23
C GLY A 76 20.24 -8.86 0.13
N GLY A 77 20.29 -7.52 0.12
CA GLY A 77 20.95 -6.73 -0.90
C GLY A 77 22.47 -6.91 -0.86
N LYS A 78 23.07 -7.05 -2.04
CA LYS A 78 24.53 -7.21 -2.17
C LYS A 78 25.09 -6.08 -3.02
N ALA A 79 26.21 -5.49 -2.58
CA ALA A 79 26.90 -4.47 -3.36
C ALA A 79 27.19 -4.97 -4.80
N GLY A 80 26.96 -4.11 -5.78
CA GLY A 80 27.11 -4.42 -7.19
C GLY A 80 25.91 -5.11 -7.85
N SER A 81 24.91 -5.58 -7.10
CA SER A 81 23.69 -6.13 -7.68
C SER A 81 22.68 -5.02 -8.02
N VAL A 82 21.58 -5.38 -8.69
CA VAL A 82 20.59 -4.42 -9.20
C VAL A 82 19.25 -4.61 -8.49
N PHE A 83 18.73 -3.49 -7.98
CA PHE A 83 17.43 -3.40 -7.32
C PHE A 83 16.45 -2.60 -8.20
N PHE A 84 15.28 -3.15 -8.45
CA PHE A 84 14.21 -2.48 -9.18
C PHE A 84 12.98 -2.31 -8.31
N CYS A 85 12.80 -1.12 -7.77
CA CYS A 85 11.56 -0.75 -7.09
C CYS A 85 10.62 -0.06 -8.09
N ALA A 86 9.60 -0.77 -8.52
CA ALA A 86 8.58 -0.29 -9.45
C ALA A 86 7.44 0.40 -8.68
N SER A 87 7.77 1.49 -8.00
CA SER A 87 6.85 2.34 -7.23
C SER A 87 6.99 3.80 -7.65
N ASP A 88 6.08 4.65 -7.19
CA ASP A 88 6.15 6.08 -7.41
C ASP A 88 7.16 6.71 -6.44
N ILE A 89 8.05 7.55 -6.97
CA ILE A 89 9.07 8.26 -6.21
C ILE A 89 8.49 9.28 -5.20
N GLY A 90 7.24 9.70 -5.39
CA GLY A 90 6.52 10.60 -4.48
C GLY A 90 6.02 9.93 -3.19
N TRP A 91 6.12 8.61 -3.07
CA TRP A 91 5.73 7.85 -1.88
C TRP A 91 6.94 7.44 -1.04
N VAL A 92 6.66 7.05 0.22
CA VAL A 92 7.73 6.58 1.12
C VAL A 92 8.51 5.39 0.53
N VAL A 93 7.83 4.49 -0.18
CA VAL A 93 8.49 3.36 -0.86
C VAL A 93 9.52 3.86 -1.88
N GLY A 94 9.17 4.90 -2.64
CA GLY A 94 10.09 5.51 -3.59
C GLY A 94 11.27 6.19 -2.92
N HIS A 95 11.03 6.98 -1.86
CA HIS A 95 12.12 7.58 -1.09
C HIS A 95 13.04 6.51 -0.51
N SER A 96 12.47 5.53 0.20
CA SER A 96 13.26 4.49 0.86
C SER A 96 13.99 3.60 -0.15
N TYR A 97 13.30 3.04 -1.14
CA TYR A 97 13.76 1.90 -1.93
C TYR A 97 13.98 2.17 -3.43
N ILE A 98 13.75 3.41 -3.91
CA ILE A 98 14.28 3.85 -5.20
C ILE A 98 15.50 4.73 -4.99
N VAL A 99 15.42 5.72 -4.05
CA VAL A 99 16.43 6.76 -3.92
C VAL A 99 17.55 6.38 -2.97
N TYR A 100 17.22 5.96 -1.74
CA TYR A 100 18.24 5.90 -0.67
C TYR A 100 18.79 4.50 -0.42
N ALA A 101 17.94 3.54 -0.09
CA ALA A 101 18.39 2.24 0.44
C ALA A 101 19.30 1.45 -0.52
N PRO A 102 18.98 1.29 -1.82
CA PRO A 102 19.85 0.56 -2.73
C PRO A 102 21.24 1.19 -2.84
N LEU A 103 21.31 2.52 -2.90
CA LEU A 103 22.59 3.24 -2.99
C LEU A 103 23.41 3.12 -1.72
N LEU A 104 22.77 3.15 -0.54
CA LEU A 104 23.43 2.90 0.75
C LEU A 104 24.02 1.48 0.82
N ALA A 105 23.37 0.51 0.19
CA ALA A 105 23.84 -0.87 0.11
C ALA A 105 24.86 -1.12 -1.02
N GLY A 106 25.25 -0.07 -1.76
CA GLY A 106 26.16 -0.20 -2.91
C GLY A 106 25.56 -0.92 -4.11
N MET A 107 24.25 -0.96 -4.22
CA MET A 107 23.50 -1.55 -5.33
C MET A 107 23.21 -0.49 -6.41
N ALA A 108 23.01 -0.95 -7.64
CA ALA A 108 22.38 -0.12 -8.66
C ALA A 108 20.86 -0.06 -8.43
N THR A 109 20.28 1.12 -8.62
CA THR A 109 18.82 1.30 -8.59
C THR A 109 18.29 1.71 -9.96
N ILE A 110 17.10 1.22 -10.29
CA ILE A 110 16.42 1.55 -11.55
C ILE A 110 15.30 2.54 -11.25
N VAL A 111 15.30 3.66 -11.97
CA VAL A 111 14.21 4.65 -11.98
C VAL A 111 13.47 4.48 -13.31
N TYR A 112 12.25 3.98 -13.24
CA TYR A 112 11.39 3.78 -14.39
C TYR A 112 10.23 4.77 -14.37
N GLU A 113 10.12 5.57 -15.41
CA GLU A 113 9.02 6.51 -15.59
C GLU A 113 7.99 5.93 -16.56
N GLY A 114 7.06 5.18 -16.02
CA GLY A 114 6.00 4.56 -16.81
C GLY A 114 5.10 3.66 -15.97
N LEU A 115 4.03 3.20 -16.60
CA LEU A 115 3.11 2.22 -16.02
C LEU A 115 3.62 0.80 -16.26
N PRO A 116 3.18 -0.19 -15.47
CA PRO A 116 3.57 -1.60 -15.66
C PRO A 116 3.12 -2.17 -17.03
N THR A 117 2.20 -1.48 -17.69
CA THR A 117 1.62 -1.88 -18.98
C THR A 117 2.01 -0.97 -20.15
N TRP A 118 2.89 0.01 -19.95
CA TRP A 118 3.33 0.93 -21.00
C TRP A 118 4.85 0.83 -21.23
N PRO A 119 5.32 0.68 -22.47
CA PRO A 119 4.57 0.65 -23.75
C PRO A 119 3.83 -0.67 -23.99
N ASP A 120 4.13 -1.73 -23.25
CA ASP A 120 3.49 -3.03 -23.25
C ASP A 120 3.59 -3.71 -21.89
N CYS A 121 2.83 -4.78 -21.65
CA CYS A 121 2.81 -5.48 -20.37
C CYS A 121 4.08 -6.34 -20.09
N GLY A 122 5.01 -6.42 -21.04
CA GLY A 122 6.31 -7.06 -20.89
C GLY A 122 7.42 -6.13 -20.41
N VAL A 123 7.17 -4.81 -20.32
CA VAL A 123 8.20 -3.80 -20.08
C VAL A 123 9.01 -4.03 -18.81
N TRP A 124 8.40 -4.42 -17.70
CA TRP A 124 9.13 -4.70 -16.45
C TRP A 124 10.05 -5.91 -16.59
N TRP A 125 9.60 -6.94 -17.27
CA TRP A 125 10.37 -8.16 -17.50
C TRP A 125 11.54 -7.91 -18.44
N LYS A 126 11.34 -7.07 -19.44
CA LYS A 126 12.42 -6.55 -20.29
C LYS A 126 13.46 -5.75 -19.51
N ILE A 127 13.04 -4.99 -18.49
CA ILE A 127 13.94 -4.27 -17.58
C ILE A 127 14.72 -5.28 -16.74
N VAL A 128 14.06 -6.29 -16.18
CA VAL A 128 14.71 -7.36 -15.41
C VAL A 128 15.80 -8.04 -16.24
N GLU A 129 15.47 -8.50 -17.45
CA GLU A 129 16.41 -9.12 -18.38
C GLU A 129 17.57 -8.20 -18.73
N LYS A 130 17.26 -6.98 -19.20
CA LYS A 130 18.26 -6.03 -19.70
C LYS A 130 19.28 -5.61 -18.64
N TYR A 131 18.82 -5.39 -17.40
CA TYR A 131 19.67 -4.88 -16.34
C TYR A 131 20.06 -5.94 -15.31
N GLN A 132 19.70 -7.20 -15.54
CA GLN A 132 19.99 -8.33 -14.65
C GLN A 132 19.54 -8.02 -13.22
N VAL A 133 18.28 -7.63 -13.10
CA VAL A 133 17.67 -7.29 -11.79
C VAL A 133 17.65 -8.53 -10.91
N SER A 134 18.23 -8.42 -9.72
CA SER A 134 18.24 -9.53 -8.76
C SER A 134 17.09 -9.45 -7.75
N ARG A 135 16.60 -8.26 -7.46
CA ARG A 135 15.52 -8.01 -6.50
C ARG A 135 14.54 -7.00 -7.06
N MET A 136 13.28 -7.35 -7.01
CA MET A 136 12.21 -6.46 -7.45
C MET A 136 11.28 -6.13 -6.28
N PHE A 137 10.80 -4.88 -6.22
CA PHE A 137 9.84 -4.43 -5.22
C PHE A 137 8.70 -3.67 -5.91
N SER A 138 7.46 -4.01 -5.58
CA SER A 138 6.28 -3.39 -6.18
C SER A 138 5.09 -3.40 -5.21
N ALA A 139 3.89 -3.10 -5.73
CA ALA A 139 2.64 -3.18 -5.00
C ALA A 139 1.73 -4.28 -5.57
N PRO A 140 0.89 -4.93 -4.74
CA PRO A 140 -0.09 -5.93 -5.17
C PRO A 140 -1.00 -5.46 -6.31
N THR A 141 -1.45 -4.20 -6.30
CA THR A 141 -2.26 -3.63 -7.40
C THR A 141 -1.58 -3.73 -8.76
N ALA A 142 -0.28 -3.43 -8.85
CA ALA A 142 0.44 -3.55 -10.11
C ALA A 142 0.51 -5.00 -10.61
N ILE A 143 0.68 -5.95 -9.70
CA ILE A 143 0.66 -7.38 -10.02
C ILE A 143 -0.72 -7.83 -10.47
N ARG A 144 -1.81 -7.36 -9.82
CA ARG A 144 -3.20 -7.63 -10.25
C ARG A 144 -3.48 -7.10 -11.65
N VAL A 145 -2.94 -5.92 -11.99
CA VAL A 145 -3.04 -5.39 -13.35
C VAL A 145 -2.33 -6.30 -14.35
N LEU A 146 -1.09 -6.70 -14.06
CA LEU A 146 -0.30 -7.58 -14.94
C LEU A 146 -0.93 -8.97 -15.07
N LYS A 147 -1.58 -9.48 -14.04
CA LYS A 147 -2.32 -10.76 -14.06
C LYS A 147 -3.43 -10.82 -15.11
N LYS A 148 -3.96 -9.66 -15.55
CA LYS A 148 -4.99 -9.59 -16.59
C LYS A 148 -4.43 -9.86 -18.00
N PHE A 149 -3.11 -9.89 -18.17
CA PHE A 149 -2.44 -10.11 -19.46
C PHE A 149 -1.90 -11.55 -19.58
N PRO A 150 -1.66 -12.03 -20.82
CA PRO A 150 -1.12 -13.37 -21.02
C PRO A 150 0.25 -13.55 -20.34
N THR A 151 0.45 -14.63 -19.61
CA THR A 151 1.74 -14.96 -18.97
C THR A 151 2.87 -15.19 -19.99
N ALA A 152 2.52 -15.44 -21.25
CA ALA A 152 3.49 -15.51 -22.36
C ALA A 152 4.33 -14.23 -22.48
N GLU A 153 3.78 -13.06 -22.14
CA GLU A 153 4.51 -11.80 -22.18
C GLU A 153 5.65 -11.76 -21.15
N ILE A 154 5.45 -12.40 -19.99
CA ILE A 154 6.47 -12.56 -18.96
C ILE A 154 7.55 -13.53 -19.43
N ARG A 155 7.12 -14.69 -19.96
CA ARG A 155 8.01 -15.80 -20.35
C ARG A 155 8.85 -15.52 -21.60
N LYS A 156 8.61 -14.42 -22.32
CA LYS A 156 9.46 -13.98 -23.44
C LYS A 156 10.84 -13.48 -22.98
N HIS A 157 11.00 -13.19 -21.70
CA HIS A 157 12.17 -12.56 -21.12
C HIS A 157 12.95 -13.53 -20.23
N ASP A 158 14.28 -13.37 -20.22
CA ASP A 158 15.14 -14.10 -19.29
C ASP A 158 15.07 -13.45 -17.90
N LEU A 159 14.45 -14.16 -16.97
CA LEU A 159 14.29 -13.72 -15.58
C LEU A 159 15.24 -14.47 -14.63
N SER A 160 16.22 -15.20 -15.14
CA SER A 160 17.15 -16.01 -14.33
C SER A 160 17.97 -15.22 -13.30
N SER A 161 18.10 -13.91 -13.49
CA SER A 161 18.74 -13.01 -12.54
C SER A 161 17.85 -12.65 -11.34
N LEU A 162 16.51 -12.77 -11.47
CA LEU A 162 15.57 -12.38 -10.43
C LEU A 162 15.53 -13.46 -9.34
N GLU A 163 15.91 -13.09 -8.12
CA GLU A 163 15.97 -13.99 -6.97
C GLU A 163 14.71 -13.91 -6.09
N VAL A 164 14.01 -12.76 -6.09
CA VAL A 164 12.86 -12.50 -5.21
C VAL A 164 12.03 -11.30 -5.66
N LEU A 165 10.71 -11.38 -5.45
CA LEU A 165 9.77 -10.26 -5.58
C LEU A 165 9.24 -9.87 -4.20
N TYR A 166 9.40 -8.60 -3.82
CA TYR A 166 8.82 -8.01 -2.63
C TYR A 166 7.57 -7.21 -2.99
N LEU A 167 6.56 -7.27 -2.14
CA LEU A 167 5.33 -6.51 -2.31
C LEU A 167 4.99 -5.76 -1.01
N ALA A 168 4.37 -4.59 -1.12
CA ALA A 168 3.90 -3.82 0.04
C ALA A 168 2.87 -2.76 -0.37
N GLY A 169 2.31 -2.10 0.67
CA GLY A 169 1.45 -0.93 0.53
C GLY A 169 -0.05 -1.22 0.61
N GLU A 170 -0.43 -2.44 0.32
CA GLU A 170 -1.79 -2.97 0.46
C GLU A 170 -1.73 -4.48 0.70
N PRO A 171 -2.81 -5.08 1.19
CA PRO A 171 -2.82 -6.52 1.42
C PRO A 171 -2.66 -7.32 0.13
N LEU A 172 -1.79 -8.32 0.18
CA LEU A 172 -1.60 -9.29 -0.90
C LEU A 172 -2.61 -10.43 -0.74
N ASP A 173 -3.54 -10.57 -1.69
CA ASP A 173 -4.48 -11.67 -1.71
C ASP A 173 -3.82 -12.97 -2.17
N GLU A 174 -4.30 -14.09 -1.62
CA GLU A 174 -3.74 -15.42 -1.89
C GLU A 174 -3.75 -15.81 -3.37
N PRO A 175 -4.83 -15.57 -4.15
CA PRO A 175 -4.83 -15.88 -5.57
C PRO A 175 -3.79 -15.10 -6.39
N THR A 176 -3.50 -13.86 -6.01
CA THR A 176 -2.48 -13.05 -6.67
C THR A 176 -1.07 -13.49 -6.26
N ALA A 177 -0.86 -13.76 -4.97
CA ALA A 177 0.41 -14.28 -4.47
C ALA A 177 0.79 -15.61 -5.14
N SER A 178 -0.13 -16.57 -5.18
CA SER A 178 0.06 -17.87 -5.81
C SER A 178 0.32 -17.73 -7.31
N TRP A 179 -0.46 -16.89 -8.01
CA TRP A 179 -0.27 -16.68 -9.44
C TRP A 179 1.12 -16.13 -9.77
N VAL A 180 1.56 -15.06 -9.06
CA VAL A 180 2.84 -14.43 -9.38
C VAL A 180 4.03 -15.30 -9.00
N SER A 181 3.96 -16.00 -7.87
CA SER A 181 5.01 -16.95 -7.45
C SER A 181 5.19 -18.09 -8.46
N ASN A 182 4.08 -18.70 -8.89
CA ASN A 182 4.13 -19.76 -9.90
C ASN A 182 4.55 -19.27 -11.30
N THR A 183 4.30 -17.99 -11.61
CA THR A 183 4.63 -17.44 -12.92
C THR A 183 6.10 -17.05 -13.03
N LEU A 184 6.66 -16.49 -11.96
CA LEU A 184 8.05 -16.02 -11.91
C LEU A 184 9.03 -17.10 -11.42
N ASP A 185 8.54 -18.13 -10.77
CA ASP A 185 9.33 -19.19 -10.08
C ASP A 185 10.34 -18.63 -9.07
N VAL A 186 9.94 -17.57 -8.37
CA VAL A 186 10.72 -16.95 -7.29
C VAL A 186 9.86 -16.75 -6.04
N PRO A 187 10.48 -16.68 -4.85
CA PRO A 187 9.76 -16.30 -3.63
C PRO A 187 9.09 -14.93 -3.77
N VAL A 188 7.85 -14.84 -3.30
CA VAL A 188 7.10 -13.58 -3.17
C VAL A 188 6.95 -13.26 -1.69
N ILE A 189 7.48 -12.12 -1.28
CA ILE A 189 7.52 -11.70 0.13
C ILE A 189 6.68 -10.45 0.30
N ASP A 190 5.60 -10.58 1.07
CA ASP A 190 4.81 -9.43 1.49
C ASP A 190 5.51 -8.68 2.63
N ASN A 191 5.30 -7.37 2.69
CA ASN A 191 5.84 -6.50 3.72
C ASN A 191 4.75 -5.58 4.26
N TYR A 192 4.69 -5.44 5.58
CA TYR A 192 3.81 -4.48 6.22
C TYR A 192 4.61 -3.32 6.81
N TRP A 193 4.25 -2.12 6.44
CA TRP A 193 4.77 -0.86 6.95
C TRP A 193 3.89 0.33 6.59
N GLN A 194 4.26 1.48 7.10
CA GLN A 194 3.52 2.73 6.94
C GLN A 194 4.48 3.84 6.51
N THR A 195 3.92 4.92 5.99
CA THR A 195 4.73 6.13 5.74
C THR A 195 5.48 6.55 7.00
N GLU A 196 4.87 6.42 8.16
CA GLU A 196 5.40 6.78 9.46
C GLU A 196 6.58 5.90 9.91
N SER A 197 6.59 4.63 9.57
CA SER A 197 7.73 3.75 9.93
C SER A 197 8.94 3.93 9.03
N GLY A 198 8.73 4.29 7.75
CA GLY A 198 9.81 4.54 6.79
C GLY A 198 10.48 3.30 6.21
N TRP A 199 10.29 2.14 6.85
CA TRP A 199 10.79 0.83 6.46
C TRP A 199 9.91 -0.28 7.05
N PRO A 200 10.02 -1.55 6.61
CA PRO A 200 9.13 -2.62 7.04
C PRO A 200 9.11 -2.83 8.55
N ILE A 201 7.89 -2.84 9.11
CA ILE A 201 7.62 -3.25 10.49
C ILE A 201 7.60 -4.77 10.57
N MET A 202 7.03 -5.42 9.54
CA MET A 202 6.96 -6.88 9.41
C MET A 202 7.38 -7.30 8.01
N ALA A 203 8.16 -8.34 7.93
CA ALA A 203 8.60 -8.99 6.71
C ALA A 203 9.13 -10.40 7.01
N ILE A 204 9.64 -11.08 5.99
CA ILE A 204 10.58 -12.19 6.16
C ILE A 204 12.00 -11.63 5.96
N ALA A 205 12.88 -11.86 6.93
CA ALA A 205 14.25 -11.36 6.91
C ALA A 205 15.14 -12.21 5.99
N ARG A 206 14.90 -12.15 4.70
CA ARG A 206 15.51 -13.01 3.67
C ARG A 206 17.04 -12.91 3.61
N GLY A 207 17.61 -11.80 4.09
CA GLY A 207 19.06 -11.65 4.20
C GLY A 207 19.69 -12.40 5.37
N LEU A 208 18.89 -12.86 6.32
CA LEU A 208 19.37 -13.48 7.56
C LEU A 208 18.94 -14.94 7.72
N ASP A 209 17.71 -15.29 7.31
CA ASP A 209 17.18 -16.63 7.48
C ASP A 209 16.30 -17.06 6.29
N ASP A 210 16.03 -18.36 6.23
CA ASP A 210 15.17 -18.98 5.22
C ASP A 210 13.77 -19.29 5.77
N ARG A 211 13.26 -18.47 6.68
CA ARG A 211 11.90 -18.62 7.19
C ARG A 211 10.90 -18.67 6.04
N PRO A 212 10.01 -19.68 6.00
CA PRO A 212 9.05 -19.81 4.91
C PRO A 212 8.06 -18.64 4.89
N THR A 213 7.62 -18.24 3.71
CA THR A 213 6.51 -17.30 3.56
C THR A 213 5.19 -17.99 3.86
N ARG A 214 4.20 -17.21 4.34
CA ARG A 214 2.80 -17.66 4.48
C ARG A 214 1.89 -16.75 3.67
N LEU A 215 1.02 -17.34 2.89
CA LEU A 215 0.06 -16.59 2.09
C LEU A 215 -0.83 -15.71 2.99
N GLY A 216 -1.02 -14.45 2.59
CA GLY A 216 -1.79 -13.45 3.34
C GLY A 216 -1.07 -12.85 4.56
N SER A 217 0.16 -13.28 4.86
CA SER A 217 0.95 -12.77 5.98
C SER A 217 2.17 -11.99 5.50
N PRO A 218 2.43 -10.77 6.02
CA PRO A 218 3.70 -10.08 5.81
C PRO A 218 4.85 -10.68 6.62
N GLY A 219 4.63 -11.76 7.35
CA GLY A 219 5.67 -12.43 8.14
C GLY A 219 5.66 -12.07 9.62
N VAL A 220 6.83 -11.72 10.14
CA VAL A 220 7.07 -11.49 11.57
C VAL A 220 7.65 -10.08 11.80
N PRO A 221 7.60 -9.54 13.03
CA PRO A 221 8.22 -8.27 13.36
C PRO A 221 9.72 -8.24 13.01
N MET A 222 10.14 -7.16 12.38
CA MET A 222 11.54 -6.96 12.07
C MET A 222 12.33 -6.49 13.30
N TYR A 223 13.63 -6.70 13.27
CA TYR A 223 14.53 -6.35 14.36
C TYR A 223 14.43 -4.87 14.72
N GLY A 224 14.23 -4.59 16.00
CA GLY A 224 14.03 -3.24 16.53
C GLY A 224 12.55 -2.88 16.77
N TYR A 225 11.59 -3.59 16.17
CA TYR A 225 10.17 -3.39 16.44
C TYR A 225 9.66 -4.38 17.51
N ASN A 226 9.20 -3.86 18.64
CA ASN A 226 8.45 -4.63 19.63
C ASN A 226 6.94 -4.51 19.34
N VAL A 227 6.48 -5.37 18.42
CA VAL A 227 5.08 -5.37 17.98
C VAL A 227 4.21 -6.13 18.94
N GLN A 228 3.08 -5.52 19.31
CA GLN A 228 2.04 -6.10 20.15
C GLN A 228 0.68 -5.99 19.44
N LEU A 229 -0.23 -6.90 19.79
CA LEU A 229 -1.64 -6.80 19.47
C LEU A 229 -2.39 -6.51 20.76
N LEU A 230 -3.08 -5.38 20.85
CA LEU A 230 -3.81 -4.98 22.03
C LEU A 230 -5.32 -4.96 21.78
N ASN A 231 -6.07 -5.41 22.76
CA ASN A 231 -7.50 -5.20 22.78
C ASN A 231 -7.76 -3.69 22.89
N GLU A 232 -8.53 -3.12 21.98
CA GLU A 232 -8.73 -1.67 21.89
C GLU A 232 -9.50 -1.06 23.07
N VAL A 233 -10.30 -1.88 23.77
CA VAL A 233 -11.13 -1.42 24.91
C VAL A 233 -10.36 -1.55 26.23
N THR A 234 -9.72 -2.69 26.45
CA THR A 234 -9.03 -2.98 27.71
C THR A 234 -7.56 -2.55 27.69
N GLY A 235 -6.93 -2.42 26.53
CA GLY A 235 -5.49 -2.19 26.37
C GLY A 235 -4.61 -3.40 26.71
N GLU A 236 -5.23 -4.56 27.02
CA GLU A 236 -4.49 -5.78 27.33
C GLU A 236 -3.99 -6.50 26.09
N PRO A 237 -2.87 -7.22 26.17
CA PRO A 237 -2.36 -8.01 25.05
C PRO A 237 -3.34 -9.11 24.63
N CYS A 238 -3.53 -9.23 23.31
CA CYS A 238 -4.32 -10.31 22.69
C CYS A 238 -3.55 -11.64 22.64
N GLY A 239 -4.28 -12.73 22.76
CA GLY A 239 -3.76 -14.08 22.62
C GLY A 239 -3.47 -14.49 21.17
N VAL A 240 -3.11 -15.77 20.98
CA VAL A 240 -2.93 -16.38 19.67
C VAL A 240 -4.27 -16.46 18.94
N ASN A 241 -4.28 -16.05 17.66
CA ASN A 241 -5.48 -15.97 16.81
C ASN A 241 -6.57 -15.02 17.34
N GLU A 242 -6.25 -14.16 18.29
CA GLU A 242 -7.14 -13.13 18.77
C GLU A 242 -6.88 -11.82 18.00
N LYS A 243 -7.97 -11.17 17.55
CA LYS A 243 -7.93 -9.90 16.84
C LYS A 243 -7.61 -8.76 17.80
N GLY A 244 -6.60 -7.96 17.47
CA GLY A 244 -6.23 -6.78 18.24
C GLY A 244 -5.75 -5.64 17.36
N MET A 245 -5.65 -4.45 17.97
CA MET A 245 -4.98 -3.32 17.33
C MET A 245 -3.48 -3.54 17.35
N LEU A 246 -2.85 -3.41 16.19
CA LEU A 246 -1.42 -3.52 16.05
C LEU A 246 -0.76 -2.24 16.57
N VAL A 247 0.14 -2.41 17.53
CA VAL A 247 0.91 -1.33 18.14
C VAL A 247 2.39 -1.69 18.18
N VAL A 248 3.24 -0.68 18.28
CA VAL A 248 4.67 -0.86 18.51
C VAL A 248 5.00 -0.26 19.89
N GLU A 249 5.55 -1.08 20.79
CA GLU A 249 5.99 -0.61 22.09
C GLU A 249 7.24 0.29 21.93
N GLY A 250 7.21 1.44 22.57
CA GLY A 250 8.29 2.41 22.48
C GLY A 250 9.59 2.00 23.21
N PRO A 251 10.74 2.55 22.79
CA PRO A 251 10.90 3.55 21.72
C PRO A 251 10.78 2.93 20.33
N LEU A 252 10.36 3.73 19.33
CA LEU A 252 10.41 3.29 17.94
C LEU A 252 11.87 3.12 17.49
N PRO A 253 12.13 2.16 16.59
CA PRO A 253 13.47 2.00 16.04
C PRO A 253 13.87 3.18 15.15
N PRO A 254 15.19 3.34 14.85
CA PRO A 254 15.67 4.35 13.92
C PRO A 254 14.91 4.33 12.59
N GLY A 255 14.81 5.50 11.93
CA GLY A 255 14.14 5.64 10.63
C GLY A 255 12.63 5.85 10.68
N CYS A 256 12.01 5.66 11.85
CA CYS A 256 10.60 5.98 12.05
C CYS A 256 10.38 7.50 12.16
N ILE A 257 9.10 7.89 12.14
CA ILE A 257 8.68 9.26 12.33
C ILE A 257 9.25 9.85 13.62
N GLN A 258 9.92 11.00 13.52
CA GLN A 258 10.33 11.78 14.71
C GLN A 258 9.15 12.57 15.26
N THR A 259 8.42 13.25 14.37
CA THR A 259 7.26 14.07 14.69
C THR A 259 6.45 14.38 13.42
N ILE A 260 5.31 15.04 13.60
CA ILE A 260 4.59 15.73 12.54
C ILE A 260 5.19 17.13 12.39
N TRP A 261 5.69 17.47 11.21
CA TRP A 261 6.28 18.77 10.95
C TRP A 261 5.41 19.93 11.39
N GLY A 262 5.95 20.76 12.30
CA GLY A 262 5.28 21.92 12.84
C GLY A 262 4.12 21.63 13.82
N ASP A 263 3.92 20.37 14.26
CA ASP A 263 2.80 20.00 15.14
C ASP A 263 3.11 18.77 16.02
N ASP A 264 4.03 18.94 16.97
CA ASP A 264 4.41 17.88 17.93
C ASP A 264 3.23 17.42 18.78
N GLY A 265 2.34 18.35 19.14
CA GLY A 265 1.13 18.04 19.92
C GLY A 265 0.21 17.07 19.18
N ARG A 266 0.03 17.28 17.89
CA ARG A 266 -0.73 16.35 17.03
C ARG A 266 -0.05 14.99 16.90
N PHE A 267 1.28 14.93 16.82
CA PHE A 267 2.04 13.68 16.81
C PHE A 267 1.76 12.84 18.07
N VAL A 268 1.95 13.43 19.25
CA VAL A 268 1.70 12.72 20.51
C VAL A 268 0.23 12.31 20.64
N LYS A 269 -0.69 13.24 20.38
CA LYS A 269 -2.13 12.97 20.46
C LYS A 269 -2.58 11.87 19.51
N THR A 270 -2.04 11.84 18.29
CA THR A 270 -2.47 10.88 17.28
C THR A 270 -1.92 9.48 17.56
N TYR A 271 -0.63 9.38 17.88
CA TYR A 271 0.02 8.07 17.84
C TYR A 271 0.30 7.46 19.21
N TRP A 272 0.37 8.28 20.28
CA TRP A 272 0.85 7.85 21.59
C TRP A 272 -0.17 7.99 22.72
N SER A 273 -1.34 8.56 22.46
CA SER A 273 -2.35 8.85 23.50
C SER A 273 -3.54 7.89 23.47
N LEU A 274 -3.53 6.87 22.62
CA LEU A 274 -4.67 5.95 22.48
C LEU A 274 -4.77 4.98 23.66
N PHE A 275 -3.62 4.55 24.18
CA PHE A 275 -3.52 3.64 25.32
C PHE A 275 -2.82 4.34 26.50
N SER A 276 -3.02 3.83 27.72
CA SER A 276 -2.38 4.34 28.95
C SER A 276 -0.89 3.98 29.07
N ARG A 277 -0.35 3.25 28.10
CA ARG A 277 1.04 2.80 28.03
C ARG A 277 1.75 3.41 26.81
N PRO A 278 3.10 3.50 26.83
CA PRO A 278 3.86 4.16 25.74
C PRO A 278 3.95 3.27 24.51
N VAL A 279 2.86 3.12 23.79
CA VAL A 279 2.79 2.37 22.53
C VAL A 279 2.40 3.28 21.37
N TYR A 280 3.08 3.09 20.24
CA TYR A 280 2.74 3.71 18.97
C TYR A 280 1.57 2.97 18.33
N ALA A 281 0.47 3.65 18.09
CA ALA A 281 -0.70 3.08 17.44
C ALA A 281 -0.56 3.14 15.92
N THR A 282 -0.60 1.98 15.25
CA THR A 282 -0.55 1.90 13.78
C THR A 282 -1.89 2.18 13.11
N PHE A 283 -2.98 2.06 13.85
CA PHE A 283 -4.36 2.09 13.36
C PHE A 283 -4.69 0.96 12.37
N ASP A 284 -4.00 -0.16 12.51
CA ASP A 284 -4.30 -1.37 11.75
C ASP A 284 -4.70 -2.51 12.73
N TRP A 285 -5.63 -3.35 12.27
CA TRP A 285 -6.00 -4.58 12.94
C TRP A 285 -5.11 -5.71 12.49
N GLY A 286 -4.82 -6.64 13.40
CA GLY A 286 -4.11 -7.86 13.07
C GLY A 286 -4.49 -9.02 13.98
N ILE A 287 -4.05 -10.18 13.57
CA ILE A 287 -3.97 -11.40 14.39
C ILE A 287 -2.55 -11.94 14.32
N ARG A 288 -2.17 -12.75 15.31
CA ARG A 288 -0.90 -13.48 15.33
C ARG A 288 -1.21 -14.96 15.52
N ASP A 289 -0.67 -15.80 14.66
CA ASP A 289 -0.81 -17.25 14.81
C ASP A 289 0.16 -17.84 15.85
N ALA A 290 0.06 -19.15 16.05
CA ALA A 290 0.87 -19.87 17.04
C ALA A 290 2.38 -19.92 16.70
N ASP A 291 2.74 -19.75 15.41
CA ASP A 291 4.12 -19.72 14.94
C ASP A 291 4.70 -18.30 14.87
N GLY A 292 3.92 -17.30 15.31
CA GLY A 292 4.31 -15.90 15.38
C GLY A 292 4.12 -15.09 14.12
N TYR A 293 3.54 -15.64 13.06
CA TYR A 293 3.18 -14.88 11.86
C TYR A 293 2.01 -13.95 12.13
N HIS A 294 2.09 -12.76 11.59
CA HIS A 294 1.03 -11.78 11.69
C HIS A 294 0.22 -11.71 10.40
N PHE A 295 -1.06 -11.39 10.53
CA PHE A 295 -1.98 -11.16 9.42
C PHE A 295 -2.66 -9.82 9.64
N ILE A 296 -2.56 -8.94 8.65
CA ILE A 296 -3.14 -7.59 8.72
C ILE A 296 -4.57 -7.64 8.19
N LEU A 297 -5.52 -7.29 9.05
CA LEU A 297 -6.95 -7.37 8.76
C LEU A 297 -7.55 -6.08 8.20
N GLY A 298 -6.78 -5.00 8.15
CA GLY A 298 -7.20 -3.70 7.64
C GLY A 298 -7.12 -2.59 8.67
N ARG A 299 -7.62 -1.41 8.30
CA ARG A 299 -7.57 -0.20 9.13
C ARG A 299 -8.61 -0.23 10.25
N THR A 300 -8.26 0.32 11.40
CA THR A 300 -9.24 0.50 12.51
C THR A 300 -10.28 1.58 12.21
N ASP A 301 -9.98 2.51 11.31
CA ASP A 301 -10.87 3.55 10.84
C ASP A 301 -11.71 3.15 9.60
N ASP A 302 -11.40 2.00 8.98
CA ASP A 302 -12.19 1.37 7.92
C ASP A 302 -13.14 0.27 8.46
N VAL A 303 -13.49 0.35 9.74
CA VAL A 303 -14.43 -0.57 10.40
C VAL A 303 -15.86 -0.09 10.20
N ILE A 304 -16.73 -1.03 9.86
CA ILE A 304 -18.18 -0.82 9.77
C ILE A 304 -18.82 -1.35 11.04
N ASN A 305 -19.63 -0.51 11.70
CA ASN A 305 -20.36 -0.93 12.90
C ASN A 305 -21.80 -1.27 12.55
N VAL A 306 -22.05 -2.54 12.28
CA VAL A 306 -23.40 -3.05 11.91
C VAL A 306 -24.06 -3.61 13.15
N ALA A 307 -25.07 -2.92 13.70
CA ALA A 307 -25.85 -3.37 14.85
C ALA A 307 -24.98 -3.82 16.05
N GLY A 308 -23.87 -3.11 16.31
CA GLY A 308 -22.91 -3.43 17.37
C GLY A 308 -21.79 -4.41 16.99
N HIS A 309 -21.87 -5.03 15.81
CA HIS A 309 -20.78 -5.86 15.28
C HIS A 309 -19.77 -5.00 14.52
N ARG A 310 -18.49 -5.10 14.89
CA ARG A 310 -17.40 -4.36 14.24
C ARG A 310 -16.74 -5.24 13.19
N LEU A 311 -16.99 -4.92 11.93
CA LEU A 311 -16.51 -5.63 10.75
C LEU A 311 -15.45 -4.81 10.03
N GLY A 312 -14.34 -5.45 9.68
CA GLY A 312 -13.36 -4.85 8.76
C GLY A 312 -13.93 -4.84 7.34
N THR A 313 -13.79 -3.71 6.63
CA THR A 313 -14.16 -3.65 5.20
C THR A 313 -13.45 -4.74 4.40
N ARG A 314 -12.18 -5.02 4.73
CA ARG A 314 -11.37 -6.04 4.09
C ARG A 314 -11.94 -7.45 4.21
N GLU A 315 -12.46 -7.82 5.38
CA GLU A 315 -13.06 -9.13 5.61
C GLU A 315 -14.22 -9.39 4.64
N ILE A 316 -15.05 -8.36 4.43
CA ILE A 316 -16.15 -8.42 3.46
C ILE A 316 -15.61 -8.41 2.02
N GLU A 317 -14.60 -7.59 1.72
CA GLU A 317 -13.95 -7.53 0.41
C GLU A 317 -13.31 -8.85 0.01
N GLU A 318 -12.64 -9.55 0.92
CA GLU A 318 -12.05 -10.87 0.68
C GLU A 318 -13.12 -11.91 0.36
N SER A 319 -14.22 -11.90 1.11
CA SER A 319 -15.35 -12.77 0.82
C SER A 319 -15.92 -12.51 -0.57
N ILE A 320 -16.20 -11.25 -0.92
CA ILE A 320 -16.73 -10.86 -2.24
C ILE A 320 -15.73 -11.21 -3.35
N SER A 321 -14.44 -10.97 -3.14
CA SER A 321 -13.38 -11.26 -4.12
C SER A 321 -13.21 -12.75 -4.42
N SER A 322 -13.67 -13.63 -3.53
CA SER A 322 -13.69 -15.08 -3.77
C SER A 322 -14.75 -15.52 -4.79
N HIS A 323 -15.73 -14.64 -5.11
CA HIS A 323 -16.71 -14.91 -6.13
C HIS A 323 -16.08 -14.89 -7.54
N PRO A 324 -16.29 -15.93 -8.38
CA PRO A 324 -15.62 -16.09 -9.68
C PRO A 324 -15.87 -14.93 -10.66
N GLY A 325 -17.02 -14.27 -10.59
CA GLY A 325 -17.38 -13.13 -11.45
C GLY A 325 -16.81 -11.78 -11.02
N VAL A 326 -16.11 -11.68 -9.87
CA VAL A 326 -15.58 -10.42 -9.34
C VAL A 326 -14.12 -10.24 -9.76
N ALA A 327 -13.82 -9.09 -10.38
CA ALA A 327 -12.44 -8.68 -10.70
C ALA A 327 -11.82 -7.86 -9.56
N GLU A 328 -12.60 -6.93 -9.01
CA GLU A 328 -12.18 -6.05 -7.92
C GLU A 328 -13.40 -5.55 -7.12
N VAL A 329 -13.20 -5.20 -5.86
CA VAL A 329 -14.26 -4.70 -4.98
C VAL A 329 -13.74 -3.63 -4.03
N ALA A 330 -14.61 -2.68 -3.69
CA ALA A 330 -14.44 -1.76 -2.57
C ALA A 330 -15.69 -1.82 -1.69
N VAL A 331 -15.48 -1.98 -0.39
CA VAL A 331 -16.55 -1.96 0.61
C VAL A 331 -16.38 -0.73 1.49
N VAL A 332 -17.49 -0.05 1.76
CA VAL A 332 -17.57 1.09 2.69
C VAL A 332 -18.75 0.96 3.64
N GLY A 333 -18.60 1.53 4.83
CA GLY A 333 -19.69 1.64 5.79
C GLY A 333 -20.47 2.92 5.54
N VAL A 334 -21.79 2.81 5.37
CA VAL A 334 -22.68 3.94 5.18
C VAL A 334 -23.64 4.02 6.36
N LYS A 335 -23.99 5.23 6.80
CA LYS A 335 -24.92 5.45 7.91
C LYS A 335 -26.29 4.84 7.63
N ASP A 336 -26.80 4.12 8.61
CA ASP A 336 -28.11 3.51 8.62
C ASP A 336 -28.86 3.88 9.90
N ALA A 337 -30.14 4.22 9.78
CA ALA A 337 -30.97 4.71 10.91
C ALA A 337 -31.22 3.64 11.98
N LEU A 338 -31.25 2.36 11.62
CA LEU A 338 -31.57 1.25 12.53
C LEU A 338 -30.32 0.52 13.02
N LYS A 339 -29.35 0.29 12.12
CA LYS A 339 -28.17 -0.53 12.39
C LYS A 339 -26.92 0.29 12.75
N GLY A 340 -27.04 1.64 12.74
CA GLY A 340 -25.91 2.55 12.89
C GLY A 340 -25.13 2.70 11.59
N GLN A 341 -24.60 1.61 11.05
CA GLN A 341 -24.01 1.53 9.71
C GLN A 341 -24.42 0.23 9.01
N VAL A 342 -24.36 0.26 7.70
CA VAL A 342 -24.45 -0.94 6.84
C VAL A 342 -23.26 -0.96 5.87
N ALA A 343 -22.83 -2.14 5.52
CA ALA A 343 -21.84 -2.31 4.45
C ALA A 343 -22.52 -2.08 3.09
N VAL A 344 -21.84 -1.39 2.18
CA VAL A 344 -22.19 -1.34 0.76
C VAL A 344 -20.95 -1.68 -0.06
N ALA A 345 -21.14 -2.38 -1.17
CA ALA A 345 -20.05 -2.86 -2.00
C ALA A 345 -20.16 -2.29 -3.42
N PHE A 346 -19.02 -1.86 -3.97
CA PHE A 346 -18.86 -1.50 -5.37
C PHE A 346 -17.95 -2.50 -6.03
N VAL A 347 -18.41 -3.18 -7.06
CA VAL A 347 -17.75 -4.33 -7.68
C VAL A 347 -17.43 -4.03 -9.14
N ILE A 348 -16.19 -4.30 -9.53
CA ILE A 348 -15.82 -4.39 -10.94
C ILE A 348 -16.00 -5.86 -11.35
N PRO A 349 -16.92 -6.18 -12.26
CA PRO A 349 -17.11 -7.54 -12.74
C PRO A 349 -15.97 -7.94 -13.70
N LYS A 350 -15.71 -9.25 -13.84
CA LYS A 350 -14.75 -9.76 -14.84
C LYS A 350 -15.28 -9.66 -16.26
N GLU A 351 -16.57 -9.81 -16.43
CA GLU A 351 -17.27 -9.69 -17.70
C GLU A 351 -18.20 -8.47 -17.65
N SER A 352 -18.39 -7.79 -18.77
CA SER A 352 -19.14 -6.54 -18.83
C SER A 352 -20.66 -6.70 -18.74
N ASP A 353 -21.15 -7.94 -18.86
CA ASP A 353 -22.58 -8.23 -18.90
C ASP A 353 -23.36 -7.65 -17.71
N SER A 354 -22.75 -7.66 -16.51
CA SER A 354 -23.36 -7.07 -15.31
C SER A 354 -23.43 -5.54 -15.32
N LEU A 355 -22.75 -4.89 -16.26
CA LEU A 355 -22.82 -3.44 -16.45
C LEU A 355 -23.88 -3.05 -17.48
N GLU A 356 -24.28 -3.99 -18.34
CA GLU A 356 -25.14 -3.76 -19.48
C GLU A 356 -26.55 -4.35 -19.27
N ASP A 357 -26.65 -5.43 -18.47
CA ASP A 357 -27.89 -6.18 -18.23
C ASP A 357 -28.24 -6.20 -16.72
N ARG A 358 -29.38 -5.58 -16.38
CA ARG A 358 -29.88 -5.48 -14.99
C ARG A 358 -30.27 -6.85 -14.39
N ASP A 359 -30.73 -7.79 -15.17
CA ASP A 359 -31.09 -9.13 -14.67
C ASP A 359 -29.81 -9.91 -14.30
N VAL A 360 -28.77 -9.78 -15.11
CA VAL A 360 -27.45 -10.36 -14.82
C VAL A 360 -26.85 -9.69 -13.56
N ALA A 361 -26.88 -8.37 -13.47
CA ALA A 361 -26.41 -7.63 -12.30
C ALA A 361 -27.11 -8.08 -11.02
N HIS A 362 -28.45 -8.16 -11.04
CA HIS A 362 -29.25 -8.58 -9.88
C HIS A 362 -29.01 -10.05 -9.49
N SER A 363 -28.80 -10.92 -10.47
CA SER A 363 -28.44 -12.33 -10.20
C SER A 363 -27.07 -12.43 -9.53
N GLN A 364 -26.07 -11.69 -10.01
CA GLN A 364 -24.74 -11.66 -9.43
C GLN A 364 -24.74 -11.00 -8.04
N GLU A 365 -25.49 -9.93 -7.83
CA GLU A 365 -25.65 -9.30 -6.52
C GLU A 365 -26.14 -10.31 -5.47
N LYS A 366 -27.21 -11.07 -5.80
CA LYS A 366 -27.74 -12.11 -4.91
C LYS A 366 -26.72 -13.20 -4.62
N ALA A 367 -25.96 -13.63 -5.62
CA ALA A 367 -24.94 -14.65 -5.45
C ALA A 367 -23.80 -14.17 -4.55
N ILE A 368 -23.36 -12.92 -4.71
CA ILE A 368 -22.35 -12.28 -3.86
C ILE A 368 -22.85 -12.15 -2.43
N MET A 369 -24.08 -11.67 -2.23
CA MET A 369 -24.68 -11.54 -0.90
C MET A 369 -24.80 -12.91 -0.19
N ALA A 370 -25.22 -13.95 -0.90
CA ALA A 370 -25.32 -15.31 -0.36
C ALA A 370 -23.92 -15.87 0.02
N LEU A 371 -22.90 -15.55 -0.76
CA LEU A 371 -21.54 -15.94 -0.47
C LEU A 371 -21.04 -15.29 0.82
N VAL A 372 -21.25 -13.99 0.99
CA VAL A 372 -20.89 -13.27 2.23
C VAL A 372 -21.66 -13.82 3.43
N ASP A 373 -22.96 -14.12 3.27
CA ASP A 373 -23.75 -14.75 4.33
C ASP A 373 -23.18 -16.10 4.75
N SER A 374 -22.68 -16.89 3.82
CA SER A 374 -22.11 -18.21 4.11
C SER A 374 -20.75 -18.16 4.80
N GLN A 375 -19.95 -17.15 4.51
CA GLN A 375 -18.56 -17.04 5.00
C GLN A 375 -18.44 -16.18 6.27
N ILE A 376 -19.22 -15.10 6.36
CA ILE A 376 -19.13 -14.12 7.45
C ILE A 376 -20.40 -14.14 8.31
N GLY A 377 -21.54 -14.42 7.70
CA GLY A 377 -22.86 -14.32 8.32
C GLY A 377 -23.63 -13.07 7.85
N ASN A 378 -24.93 -13.04 8.15
CA ASN A 378 -25.85 -12.02 7.67
C ASN A 378 -25.55 -10.59 8.16
N PHE A 379 -24.76 -10.44 9.21
CA PHE A 379 -24.31 -9.13 9.69
C PHE A 379 -23.21 -8.53 8.81
N GLY A 380 -22.45 -9.36 8.07
CA GLY A 380 -21.47 -8.92 7.10
C GLY A 380 -22.01 -8.67 5.70
N ARG A 381 -23.24 -9.13 5.43
CA ARG A 381 -23.87 -8.99 4.13
C ARG A 381 -24.06 -7.52 3.75
N PRO A 382 -23.54 -7.08 2.60
CA PRO A 382 -23.78 -5.72 2.11
C PRO A 382 -25.28 -5.43 1.93
N ALA A 383 -25.69 -4.21 2.24
CA ALA A 383 -27.05 -3.75 1.95
C ALA A 383 -27.30 -3.62 0.45
N HIS A 384 -26.25 -3.25 -0.30
CA HIS A 384 -26.25 -3.14 -1.75
C HIS A 384 -24.91 -3.60 -2.32
N VAL A 385 -24.95 -4.18 -3.52
CA VAL A 385 -23.80 -4.50 -4.35
C VAL A 385 -24.01 -3.83 -5.69
N TRP A 386 -23.29 -2.75 -5.94
CA TRP A 386 -23.32 -2.03 -7.20
C TRP A 386 -22.18 -2.43 -8.11
N PHE A 387 -22.44 -2.49 -9.40
CA PHE A 387 -21.43 -2.80 -10.40
C PHE A 387 -20.95 -1.53 -11.07
N VAL A 388 -19.63 -1.39 -11.19
CA VAL A 388 -18.95 -0.23 -11.76
C VAL A 388 -17.85 -0.67 -12.70
N SER A 389 -17.49 0.14 -13.69
CA SER A 389 -16.38 -0.16 -14.60
C SER A 389 -15.01 0.18 -13.99
N GLN A 390 -14.98 1.11 -13.04
CA GLN A 390 -13.75 1.46 -12.31
C GLN A 390 -14.04 2.00 -10.90
N LEU A 391 -13.09 1.80 -10.01
CA LEU A 391 -13.13 2.25 -8.62
C LEU A 391 -12.22 3.46 -8.41
N PRO A 392 -12.62 4.45 -7.58
CA PRO A 392 -11.80 5.60 -7.25
C PRO A 392 -10.51 5.20 -6.53
N LYS A 393 -9.38 5.50 -7.15
CA LYS A 393 -8.04 5.23 -6.63
C LYS A 393 -7.13 6.44 -6.76
N THR A 394 -6.08 6.45 -5.95
CA THR A 394 -4.94 7.35 -6.19
C THR A 394 -4.13 6.85 -7.38
N ARG A 395 -3.27 7.71 -7.95
CA ARG A 395 -2.32 7.34 -9.01
C ARG A 395 -1.40 6.18 -8.64
N SER A 396 -1.22 5.91 -7.35
CA SER A 396 -0.47 4.76 -6.84
C SER A 396 -1.31 3.49 -6.67
N GLY A 397 -2.60 3.52 -7.04
CA GLY A 397 -3.52 2.38 -6.94
C GLY A 397 -4.23 2.24 -5.59
N LYS A 398 -3.97 3.12 -4.61
CA LYS A 398 -4.63 3.05 -3.30
C LYS A 398 -6.11 3.41 -3.42
N MET A 399 -6.99 2.54 -2.91
CA MET A 399 -8.43 2.75 -2.86
C MET A 399 -8.84 3.96 -2.02
N LEU A 400 -9.67 4.83 -2.56
CA LEU A 400 -10.17 6.05 -1.91
C LEU A 400 -11.49 5.78 -1.17
N ARG A 401 -11.52 4.84 -0.21
CA ARG A 401 -12.75 4.43 0.51
C ARG A 401 -13.48 5.59 1.17
N ARG A 402 -12.75 6.55 1.77
CA ARG A 402 -13.38 7.74 2.39
C ARG A 402 -14.11 8.61 1.40
N THR A 403 -13.55 8.75 0.20
CA THR A 403 -14.18 9.47 -0.92
C THR A 403 -15.45 8.76 -1.38
N ILE A 404 -15.39 7.42 -1.54
CA ILE A 404 -16.56 6.60 -1.86
C ILE A 404 -17.64 6.76 -0.77
N GLN A 405 -17.26 6.59 0.51
CA GLN A 405 -18.18 6.76 1.63
C GLN A 405 -18.82 8.15 1.67
N ALA A 406 -18.04 9.21 1.43
CA ALA A 406 -18.54 10.58 1.41
C ALA A 406 -19.59 10.78 0.30
N ILE A 407 -19.35 10.22 -0.87
CA ILE A 407 -20.32 10.24 -1.98
C ILE A 407 -21.60 9.50 -1.58
N CYS A 408 -21.49 8.29 -1.02
CA CYS A 408 -22.65 7.51 -0.56
C CYS A 408 -23.48 8.24 0.49
N GLU A 409 -22.85 9.05 1.33
CA GLU A 409 -23.51 9.84 2.38
C GLU A 409 -23.89 11.26 1.93
N GLY A 410 -23.73 11.62 0.65
CA GLY A 410 -24.04 12.96 0.12
C GLY A 410 -23.14 14.06 0.69
N ARG A 411 -21.96 13.71 1.17
CA ARG A 411 -20.96 14.64 1.75
C ARG A 411 -19.91 15.07 0.72
N ASP A 412 -19.22 16.14 1.00
CA ASP A 412 -18.04 16.56 0.22
C ASP A 412 -16.98 15.42 0.21
N PRO A 413 -16.55 14.94 -0.97
CA PRO A 413 -15.55 13.90 -1.11
C PRO A 413 -14.15 14.31 -0.63
N GLY A 414 -13.90 15.60 -0.37
CA GLY A 414 -12.64 16.12 0.15
C GLY A 414 -11.57 16.37 -0.92
N ASP A 415 -10.30 16.26 -0.54
CA ASP A 415 -9.17 16.50 -1.45
C ASP A 415 -9.02 15.37 -2.48
N LEU A 416 -9.19 15.73 -3.74
CA LEU A 416 -9.11 14.82 -4.90
C LEU A 416 -7.83 14.98 -5.72
N THR A 417 -6.84 15.75 -5.25
CA THR A 417 -5.60 16.05 -6.01
C THR A 417 -4.79 14.83 -6.36
N THR A 418 -4.93 13.74 -5.60
CA THR A 418 -4.21 12.47 -5.79
C THR A 418 -4.98 11.43 -6.59
N ILE A 419 -6.23 11.71 -6.97
CA ILE A 419 -7.05 10.76 -7.73
C ILE A 419 -6.43 10.50 -9.11
N ASP A 420 -6.48 9.24 -9.53
CA ASP A 420 -5.98 8.82 -10.84
C ASP A 420 -6.93 9.30 -11.96
N ASP A 421 -8.17 8.87 -11.86
CA ASP A 421 -9.23 9.26 -12.82
C ASP A 421 -10.47 9.81 -12.09
N PRO A 422 -10.75 11.12 -12.21
CA PRO A 422 -11.95 11.71 -11.61
C PRO A 422 -13.27 11.12 -12.11
N ALA A 423 -13.32 10.55 -13.32
CA ALA A 423 -14.53 9.95 -13.88
C ALA A 423 -15.01 8.72 -13.04
N SER A 424 -14.09 8.10 -12.30
CA SER A 424 -14.45 7.02 -11.36
C SER A 424 -15.45 7.45 -10.27
N LEU A 425 -15.47 8.74 -9.91
CA LEU A 425 -16.43 9.27 -8.93
C LEU A 425 -17.84 9.34 -9.51
N ASP A 426 -17.96 9.64 -10.79
CA ASP A 426 -19.26 9.69 -11.47
C ASP A 426 -19.82 8.29 -11.65
N GLN A 427 -18.98 7.27 -11.84
CA GLN A 427 -19.38 5.86 -11.82
C GLN A 427 -20.03 5.47 -10.49
N ILE A 428 -19.46 5.91 -9.35
CA ILE A 428 -20.06 5.63 -8.03
C ILE A 428 -21.42 6.29 -7.90
N ARG A 429 -21.58 7.56 -8.33
CA ARG A 429 -22.86 8.28 -8.28
C ARG A 429 -23.92 7.63 -9.15
N GLN A 430 -23.58 7.32 -10.40
CA GLN A 430 -24.49 6.68 -11.35
C GLN A 430 -24.98 5.32 -10.86
N ALA A 431 -24.08 4.48 -10.35
CA ALA A 431 -24.44 3.17 -9.83
C ALA A 431 -25.40 3.23 -8.62
N MET A 432 -25.41 4.32 -7.87
CA MET A 432 -26.34 4.52 -6.74
C MET A 432 -27.72 5.07 -7.18
N GLU A 433 -27.83 5.64 -8.37
CA GLU A 433 -29.09 6.18 -8.92
C GLU A 433 -29.89 5.10 -9.68
N GLU A 434 -29.26 4.01 -10.07
CA GLU A 434 -29.86 2.84 -10.76
C GLU A 434 -30.54 1.87 -9.80
#